data_72b0ac1214dfcc3ae62b89b489682b6c
#
_entry.id   72b0ac1214dfcc3ae62b89b489682b6c
#
_cell.length_a   1.000
_cell.length_b   1.000
_cell.length_c   1.000
_cell.angle_alpha   90.00
_cell.angle_beta   90.00
_cell.angle_gamma   90.00
#
_symmetry.space_group_name_H-M   'P 1'
#
loop_
_entity.id
_entity.type
_entity.pdbx_description
1 polymer ?
#
loop_
_entity_poly.entity_id
_entity_poly.type
_entity_poly.pdbx_seq_one_letter_code
_entity_poly.pdbx_strand_id
1 'polypeptide(L)'
;MGDYLPHTDDEIAQMLAFLGLRSLDALFDVVPAALRLAGGLDLDPGLAEPDVVAELVSVAGRNRPIGRDLVCFAGAGAYDHEVPAVVRALAGRSEFVTAYTPYQAEVAQGVLQAVFEYQTMVARLFGLPVANASLYDGAASLTEACNLAVGATGRQGILLSSGVHPHWRAVATTMATGTGHAIAEVPLRDGRTAWDHARPPAELAAVVVAQPSWLGTIEDLAAARAVADAHQALLVVCADPIAMGVLRPPGAQGADVVAGEGQALGTRLSFGGPYLGLFACAREQVRRLPGRLVGETRDVDGTRGYVTTLRAREQDIRRERATSNVCTNQTLMAVTAAIQLSWLGPTGLWDVATRCAQGAHYAHDQLVQLPGVEAATTAPFLREFAVATTPAAGVVLARLADEGFLGGVAASALTDPAHDGSFGADAARADHVVVVAVTERRTRAEIDAFAAAFGKAAR
;
A
#
# COMPACT_ATOMS: atom_id res chain seq x y z
N MET A 1 30.82 19.55 -20.25
CA MET A 1 29.42 19.09 -20.13
C MET A 1 28.67 19.71 -21.30
N GLY A 2 27.94 18.94 -22.07
CA GLY A 2 27.07 19.50 -23.09
C GLY A 2 25.97 20.32 -22.42
N ASP A 3 25.81 21.56 -22.83
CA ASP A 3 24.73 22.39 -22.34
C ASP A 3 23.39 21.77 -22.71
N TYR A 4 22.45 21.77 -21.78
CA TYR A 4 21.07 21.31 -22.02
C TYR A 4 20.33 22.23 -23.00
N LEU A 5 20.89 23.38 -23.29
CA LEU A 5 20.33 24.36 -24.22
C LEU A 5 20.78 24.04 -25.64
N PRO A 6 19.84 23.83 -26.60
CA PRO A 6 20.17 23.50 -27.98
C PRO A 6 20.68 24.68 -28.80
N HIS A 7 20.61 25.90 -28.26
CA HIS A 7 20.96 27.13 -28.97
C HIS A 7 22.47 27.37 -28.96
N THR A 8 23.01 27.74 -30.12
CA THR A 8 24.37 28.21 -30.25
C THR A 8 24.53 29.64 -29.72
N ASP A 9 25.78 30.06 -29.44
CA ASP A 9 26.05 31.44 -29.00
C ASP A 9 25.59 32.49 -30.02
N ASP A 10 25.70 32.21 -31.31
CA ASP A 10 25.21 33.07 -32.39
C ASP A 10 23.69 33.19 -32.38
N GLU A 11 22.97 32.12 -32.15
CA GLU A 11 21.51 32.14 -32.05
C GLU A 11 21.06 32.91 -30.80
N ILE A 12 21.76 32.75 -29.66
CA ILE A 12 21.49 33.52 -28.44
C ILE A 12 21.77 35.03 -28.70
N ALA A 13 22.85 35.35 -29.36
CA ALA A 13 23.17 36.76 -29.72
C ALA A 13 22.07 37.36 -30.64
N GLN A 14 21.59 36.62 -31.65
CA GLN A 14 20.50 37.05 -32.50
C GLN A 14 19.19 37.29 -31.75
N MET A 15 18.83 36.37 -30.84
CA MET A 15 17.64 36.52 -30.00
C MET A 15 17.74 37.73 -29.08
N LEU A 16 18.87 37.93 -28.45
CA LEU A 16 19.12 39.11 -27.60
C LEU A 16 19.03 40.43 -28.41
N ALA A 17 19.64 40.47 -29.59
CA ALA A 17 19.56 41.60 -30.50
C ALA A 17 18.11 41.91 -30.93
N PHE A 18 17.32 40.88 -31.25
CA PHE A 18 15.91 41.02 -31.56
C PHE A 18 15.10 41.58 -30.39
N LEU A 19 15.42 41.20 -29.15
CA LEU A 19 14.76 41.69 -27.94
C LEU A 19 15.31 43.06 -27.50
N GLY A 20 16.37 43.56 -28.11
CA GLY A 20 17.04 44.81 -27.69
C GLY A 20 17.81 44.66 -26.38
N LEU A 21 18.17 43.44 -25.99
CA LEU A 21 18.90 43.15 -24.74
C LEU A 21 20.38 42.96 -25.00
N ARG A 22 21.21 43.29 -24.00
CA ARG A 22 22.69 43.20 -24.11
C ARG A 22 23.25 41.87 -23.60
N SER A 23 22.51 41.17 -22.75
CA SER A 23 22.92 39.91 -22.14
C SER A 23 21.71 39.10 -21.67
N LEU A 24 21.90 37.83 -21.38
CA LEU A 24 20.89 36.99 -20.72
C LEU A 24 20.50 37.53 -19.35
N ASP A 25 21.45 38.10 -18.61
CA ASP A 25 21.17 38.70 -17.29
C ASP A 25 20.18 39.89 -17.39
N ALA A 26 20.15 40.61 -18.50
CA ALA A 26 19.20 41.68 -18.72
C ALA A 26 17.74 41.20 -18.77
N LEU A 27 17.48 39.93 -19.03
CA LEU A 27 16.14 39.34 -18.94
C LEU A 27 15.58 39.37 -17.51
N PHE A 28 16.46 39.41 -16.52
CA PHE A 28 16.10 39.41 -15.09
C PHE A 28 16.04 40.83 -14.50
N ASP A 29 16.16 41.91 -15.32
CA ASP A 29 16.14 43.28 -14.81
C ASP A 29 14.81 43.67 -14.13
N VAL A 30 13.76 42.92 -14.38
CA VAL A 30 12.47 43.02 -13.69
C VAL A 30 12.55 42.58 -12.21
N VAL A 31 13.59 41.81 -11.84
CA VAL A 31 13.86 41.44 -10.44
C VAL A 31 14.75 42.46 -9.79
N PRO A 32 14.36 43.08 -8.66
CA PRO A 32 15.21 44.05 -7.95
C PRO A 32 16.61 43.49 -7.66
N ALA A 33 17.66 44.27 -7.89
CA ALA A 33 19.06 43.81 -7.73
C ALA A 33 19.35 43.21 -6.35
N ALA A 34 18.73 43.75 -5.30
CA ALA A 34 18.89 43.25 -3.93
C ALA A 34 18.30 41.85 -3.69
N LEU A 35 17.45 41.37 -4.61
CA LEU A 35 16.83 40.03 -4.55
C LEU A 35 17.49 39.03 -5.52
N ARG A 36 18.43 39.52 -6.34
CA ARG A 36 19.15 38.62 -7.27
C ARG A 36 20.31 37.95 -6.54
N LEU A 37 20.49 36.68 -6.84
CA LEU A 37 21.65 35.93 -6.35
C LEU A 37 22.92 36.39 -7.11
N ALA A 38 23.87 36.98 -6.40
CA ALA A 38 25.14 37.38 -6.97
C ALA A 38 26.10 36.18 -7.01
N GLY A 39 26.53 35.78 -8.20
CA GLY A 39 27.56 34.75 -8.36
C GLY A 39 27.04 33.29 -8.50
N GLY A 40 25.71 33.09 -8.65
CA GLY A 40 25.14 31.75 -8.81
C GLY A 40 24.89 31.03 -7.49
N LEU A 41 24.53 29.75 -7.58
CA LEU A 41 24.30 28.87 -6.43
C LEU A 41 25.65 28.43 -5.84
N ASP A 42 25.75 28.37 -4.51
CA ASP A 42 26.88 27.77 -3.80
C ASP A 42 26.75 26.25 -3.79
N LEU A 43 27.09 25.65 -4.93
CA LEU A 43 27.08 24.24 -5.16
C LEU A 43 28.45 23.77 -5.62
N ASP A 44 28.84 22.60 -5.12
CA ASP A 44 30.07 21.95 -5.60
C ASP A 44 30.01 21.68 -7.11
N PRO A 45 31.15 21.71 -7.81
CA PRO A 45 31.20 21.31 -9.22
C PRO A 45 30.68 19.88 -9.43
N GLY A 46 30.00 19.66 -10.56
CA GLY A 46 29.52 18.33 -10.93
C GLY A 46 30.67 17.31 -11.04
N LEU A 47 30.46 16.11 -10.52
CA LEU A 47 31.38 15.00 -10.61
C LEU A 47 31.24 14.27 -11.95
N ALA A 48 32.29 13.57 -12.38
CA ALA A 48 32.23 12.62 -13.49
C ALA A 48 31.42 11.39 -13.07
N GLU A 49 30.78 10.70 -14.05
CA GLU A 49 29.94 9.52 -13.79
C GLU A 49 30.62 8.45 -12.93
N PRO A 50 31.91 8.04 -13.19
CA PRO A 50 32.56 7.07 -12.35
C PRO A 50 32.69 7.48 -10.88
N ASP A 51 32.94 8.77 -10.61
CA ASP A 51 33.07 9.32 -9.25
C ASP A 51 31.71 9.34 -8.54
N VAL A 52 30.65 9.72 -9.25
CA VAL A 52 29.26 9.65 -8.74
C VAL A 52 28.89 8.21 -8.38
N VAL A 53 29.21 7.25 -9.24
CA VAL A 53 28.93 5.83 -8.99
C VAL A 53 29.72 5.34 -7.77
N ALA A 54 31.02 5.70 -7.65
CA ALA A 54 31.84 5.28 -6.52
C ALA A 54 31.31 5.85 -5.19
N GLU A 55 30.89 7.11 -5.16
CA GLU A 55 30.30 7.75 -3.98
C GLU A 55 28.97 7.09 -3.60
N LEU A 56 28.05 6.91 -4.55
CA LEU A 56 26.76 6.26 -4.31
C LEU A 56 26.91 4.81 -3.84
N VAL A 57 27.84 4.04 -4.41
CA VAL A 57 28.15 2.68 -3.95
C VAL A 57 28.68 2.69 -2.52
N SER A 58 29.55 3.65 -2.17
CA SER A 58 30.06 3.81 -0.81
C SER A 58 28.93 4.10 0.19
N VAL A 59 28.03 5.04 -0.14
CA VAL A 59 26.86 5.36 0.70
C VAL A 59 25.90 4.16 0.80
N ALA A 60 25.58 3.52 -0.33
CA ALA A 60 24.72 2.34 -0.38
C ALA A 60 25.30 1.15 0.42
N GLY A 61 26.62 1.03 0.46
CA GLY A 61 27.33 -0.02 1.22
C GLY A 61 27.14 0.04 2.73
N ARG A 62 26.61 1.14 3.27
CA ARG A 62 26.23 1.24 4.70
C ARG A 62 24.90 0.57 5.01
N ASN A 63 24.09 0.26 4.01
CA ASN A 63 22.84 -0.48 4.20
C ASN A 63 23.11 -1.98 4.31
N ARG A 64 22.22 -2.66 5.05
CA ARG A 64 22.18 -4.12 5.15
C ARG A 64 20.95 -4.65 4.41
N PRO A 65 21.05 -4.92 3.09
CA PRO A 65 19.87 -5.30 2.30
C PRO A 65 19.38 -6.72 2.61
N ILE A 66 18.07 -6.87 2.55
CA ILE A 66 17.38 -8.16 2.62
C ILE A 66 17.83 -9.05 1.46
N GLY A 67 18.03 -10.33 1.74
CA GLY A 67 18.41 -11.34 0.77
C GLY A 67 19.93 -11.41 0.48
N ARG A 68 20.73 -10.45 1.00
CA ARG A 68 22.19 -10.50 1.01
C ARG A 68 22.74 -10.55 2.43
N ASP A 69 22.33 -9.59 3.26
CA ASP A 69 22.87 -9.40 4.62
C ASP A 69 21.86 -9.78 5.71
N LEU A 70 20.59 -9.75 5.39
CA LEU A 70 19.50 -10.04 6.32
C LEU A 70 18.49 -11.03 5.73
N VAL A 71 18.01 -11.96 6.56
CA VAL A 71 16.82 -12.78 6.29
C VAL A 71 15.61 -12.07 6.89
N CYS A 72 14.55 -11.88 6.09
CA CYS A 72 13.40 -11.05 6.47
C CYS A 72 12.26 -11.88 7.06
N PHE A 73 11.87 -11.52 8.30
CA PHE A 73 10.65 -11.95 8.97
C PHE A 73 9.78 -10.75 9.38
N ALA A 74 10.07 -9.57 8.84
CA ALA A 74 9.25 -8.38 9.03
C ALA A 74 8.07 -8.37 8.06
N GLY A 75 6.97 -7.78 8.51
CA GLY A 75 5.72 -7.61 7.78
C GLY A 75 5.06 -6.28 8.11
N ALA A 76 3.92 -6.32 8.78
CA ALA A 76 3.14 -5.15 9.18
C ALA A 76 2.80 -4.24 7.99
N GLY A 77 2.18 -4.83 6.97
CA GLY A 77 1.62 -4.11 5.81
C GLY A 77 2.49 -4.12 4.54
N ALA A 78 3.78 -4.46 4.62
CA ALA A 78 4.65 -4.67 3.47
C ALA A 78 5.48 -5.94 3.66
N TYR A 79 5.63 -6.76 2.60
CA TYR A 79 6.12 -8.12 2.76
C TYR A 79 7.13 -8.50 1.70
N ASP A 80 8.14 -9.30 2.09
CA ASP A 80 9.20 -9.80 1.20
C ASP A 80 8.71 -11.04 0.40
N HIS A 81 7.77 -10.83 -0.52
CA HIS A 81 7.33 -11.87 -1.47
C HIS A 81 8.30 -12.03 -2.64
N GLU A 82 8.26 -13.20 -3.29
CA GLU A 82 9.05 -13.43 -4.49
C GLU A 82 8.48 -12.65 -5.69
N VAL A 83 9.37 -11.93 -6.36
CA VAL A 83 9.07 -11.24 -7.61
C VAL A 83 9.90 -11.87 -8.72
N PRO A 84 9.29 -12.72 -9.57
CA PRO A 84 9.99 -13.40 -10.66
C PRO A 84 10.65 -12.43 -11.64
N ALA A 85 11.78 -12.84 -12.22
CA ALA A 85 12.53 -12.02 -13.16
C ALA A 85 11.67 -11.57 -14.35
N VAL A 86 10.76 -12.43 -14.83
CA VAL A 86 9.86 -12.13 -15.94
C VAL A 86 8.92 -10.96 -15.63
N VAL A 87 8.44 -10.84 -14.38
CA VAL A 87 7.57 -9.73 -13.98
C VAL A 87 8.28 -8.40 -14.14
N ARG A 88 9.52 -8.30 -13.64
CA ARG A 88 10.33 -7.09 -13.78
C ARG A 88 10.71 -6.80 -15.23
N ALA A 89 11.07 -7.84 -15.99
CA ALA A 89 11.43 -7.68 -17.39
C ALA A 89 10.25 -7.15 -18.23
N LEU A 90 9.05 -7.68 -18.01
CA LEU A 90 7.87 -7.24 -18.75
C LEU A 90 7.38 -5.87 -18.27
N ALA A 91 7.32 -5.62 -16.96
CA ALA A 91 6.92 -4.30 -16.43
C ALA A 91 7.91 -3.19 -16.81
N GLY A 92 9.20 -3.52 -17.00
CA GLY A 92 10.26 -2.60 -17.41
C GLY A 92 10.29 -2.29 -18.92
N ARG A 93 9.36 -2.82 -19.72
CA ARG A 93 9.30 -2.51 -21.16
C ARG A 93 8.93 -1.04 -21.38
N SER A 94 9.52 -0.45 -22.41
CA SER A 94 9.31 0.98 -22.74
C SER A 94 7.84 1.35 -22.93
N GLU A 95 7.03 0.43 -23.47
CA GLU A 95 5.60 0.61 -23.72
C GLU A 95 4.81 0.87 -22.42
N PHE A 96 5.27 0.35 -21.28
CA PHE A 96 4.67 0.57 -19.97
C PHE A 96 5.35 1.68 -19.18
N VAL A 97 6.70 1.68 -19.15
CA VAL A 97 7.49 2.62 -18.33
C VAL A 97 7.32 4.07 -18.76
N THR A 98 7.20 4.33 -20.08
CA THR A 98 7.04 5.68 -20.62
C THR A 98 5.59 6.18 -20.61
N ALA A 99 4.61 5.32 -20.33
CA ALA A 99 3.21 5.68 -20.26
C ALA A 99 2.85 6.26 -18.88
N TYR A 100 2.86 7.59 -18.75
CA TYR A 100 2.46 8.24 -17.49
C TYR A 100 0.97 7.99 -17.18
N THR A 101 0.10 8.37 -18.10
CA THR A 101 -1.35 8.17 -18.02
C THR A 101 -1.91 7.97 -19.41
N PRO A 102 -2.79 6.98 -19.62
CA PRO A 102 -3.37 6.72 -20.93
C PRO A 102 -4.48 7.72 -21.29
N TYR A 103 -4.15 9.01 -21.43
CA TYR A 103 -5.11 10.07 -21.73
C TYR A 103 -5.75 9.92 -23.10
N GLN A 104 -4.92 9.65 -24.12
CA GLN A 104 -5.38 9.46 -25.50
C GLN A 104 -5.54 7.96 -25.76
N ALA A 105 -6.78 7.52 -25.86
CA ALA A 105 -7.11 6.11 -26.06
C ALA A 105 -6.47 5.56 -27.34
N GLU A 106 -6.41 6.37 -28.39
CA GLU A 106 -5.91 6.00 -29.72
C GLU A 106 -4.45 5.51 -29.71
N VAL A 107 -3.62 6.06 -28.83
CA VAL A 107 -2.19 5.73 -28.73
C VAL A 107 -1.84 4.91 -27.50
N ALA A 108 -2.81 4.56 -26.64
CA ALA A 108 -2.60 3.90 -25.36
C ALA A 108 -3.38 2.59 -25.20
N GLN A 109 -3.79 1.96 -26.29
CA GLN A 109 -4.65 0.77 -26.25
C GLN A 109 -4.03 -0.39 -25.46
N GLY A 110 -2.73 -0.64 -25.59
CA GLY A 110 -2.05 -1.70 -24.84
C GLY A 110 -2.03 -1.47 -23.32
N VAL A 111 -1.79 -0.24 -22.89
CA VAL A 111 -1.82 0.13 -21.46
C VAL A 111 -3.25 0.08 -20.92
N LEU A 112 -4.21 0.59 -21.67
CA LEU A 112 -5.62 0.54 -21.29
C LEU A 112 -6.12 -0.90 -21.16
N GLN A 113 -5.74 -1.79 -22.09
CA GLN A 113 -6.07 -3.21 -21.97
C GLN A 113 -5.44 -3.83 -20.72
N ALA A 114 -4.16 -3.59 -20.44
CA ALA A 114 -3.50 -4.11 -19.26
C ALA A 114 -4.18 -3.64 -17.96
N VAL A 115 -4.60 -2.38 -17.90
CA VAL A 115 -5.36 -1.83 -16.75
C VAL A 115 -6.76 -2.47 -16.66
N PHE A 116 -7.45 -2.69 -17.78
CA PHE A 116 -8.74 -3.38 -17.79
C PHE A 116 -8.63 -4.82 -17.29
N GLU A 117 -7.58 -5.53 -17.68
CA GLU A 117 -7.28 -6.88 -17.17
C GLU A 117 -6.95 -6.86 -15.68
N TYR A 118 -6.13 -5.89 -15.21
CA TYR A 118 -5.88 -5.66 -13.79
C TYR A 118 -7.18 -5.47 -13.00
N GLN A 119 -8.07 -4.57 -13.47
CA GLN A 119 -9.38 -4.35 -12.83
C GLN A 119 -10.18 -5.65 -12.71
N THR A 120 -10.17 -6.47 -13.76
CA THR A 120 -10.86 -7.76 -13.78
C THR A 120 -10.28 -8.72 -12.73
N MET A 121 -8.94 -8.78 -12.62
CA MET A 121 -8.26 -9.64 -11.65
C MET A 121 -8.55 -9.20 -10.21
N VAL A 122 -8.46 -7.91 -9.91
CA VAL A 122 -8.75 -7.36 -8.58
C VAL A 122 -10.23 -7.57 -8.20
N ALA A 123 -11.14 -7.31 -9.13
CA ALA A 123 -12.57 -7.54 -8.93
C ALA A 123 -12.86 -9.03 -8.57
N ARG A 124 -12.27 -9.96 -9.30
CA ARG A 124 -12.39 -11.41 -9.03
C ARG A 124 -11.75 -11.82 -7.72
N LEU A 125 -10.55 -11.30 -7.42
CA LEU A 125 -9.81 -11.59 -6.21
C LEU A 125 -10.62 -11.22 -4.96
N PHE A 126 -11.28 -10.07 -5.01
CA PHE A 126 -12.10 -9.58 -3.89
C PHE A 126 -13.57 -10.03 -3.93
N GLY A 127 -13.99 -10.71 -5.00
CA GLY A 127 -15.35 -11.20 -5.14
C GLY A 127 -16.39 -10.11 -5.36
N LEU A 128 -16.00 -8.97 -5.93
CA LEU A 128 -16.84 -7.83 -6.24
C LEU A 128 -16.88 -7.58 -7.76
N PRO A 129 -17.96 -6.98 -8.29
CA PRO A 129 -18.16 -6.87 -9.74
C PRO A 129 -17.31 -5.79 -10.41
N VAL A 130 -16.81 -4.78 -9.68
CA VAL A 130 -16.11 -3.64 -10.26
C VAL A 130 -14.89 -3.30 -9.43
N ALA A 131 -13.74 -3.09 -10.10
CA ALA A 131 -12.53 -2.51 -9.52
C ALA A 131 -12.08 -1.31 -10.37
N ASN A 132 -11.41 -0.34 -9.75
CA ASN A 132 -10.84 0.81 -10.44
C ASN A 132 -9.45 0.52 -11.03
N ALA A 133 -8.89 1.51 -11.72
CA ALA A 133 -7.56 1.41 -12.33
C ALA A 133 -6.39 1.42 -11.31
N SER A 134 -6.63 1.59 -10.07
CA SER A 134 -5.81 1.63 -8.84
C SER A 134 -5.91 2.98 -8.11
N LEU A 135 -5.42 2.99 -6.89
CA LEU A 135 -5.16 4.17 -6.08
C LEU A 135 -3.68 4.23 -5.69
N TYR A 136 -3.29 5.16 -4.81
CA TYR A 136 -1.88 5.38 -4.47
C TYR A 136 -1.30 4.25 -3.63
N ASP A 137 -2.02 3.87 -2.57
CA ASP A 137 -1.67 2.84 -1.60
C ASP A 137 -2.91 2.35 -0.84
N GLY A 138 -2.72 1.41 0.08
CA GLY A 138 -3.80 0.85 0.87
C GLY A 138 -4.46 1.86 1.82
N ALA A 139 -3.70 2.79 2.40
CA ALA A 139 -4.24 3.84 3.28
C ALA A 139 -5.13 4.82 2.51
N ALA A 140 -4.68 5.25 1.32
CA ALA A 140 -5.50 6.06 0.41
C ALA A 140 -6.76 5.31 -0.02
N SER A 141 -6.64 3.99 -0.30
CA SER A 141 -7.78 3.15 -0.67
C SER A 141 -8.81 3.05 0.47
N LEU A 142 -8.38 2.89 1.70
CA LEU A 142 -9.27 2.93 2.87
C LEU A 142 -9.98 4.28 2.99
N THR A 143 -9.24 5.38 2.89
CA THR A 143 -9.80 6.74 2.99
C THR A 143 -10.87 6.97 1.91
N GLU A 144 -10.58 6.58 0.69
CA GLU A 144 -11.54 6.69 -0.42
C GLU A 144 -12.75 5.75 -0.26
N ALA A 145 -12.59 4.59 0.39
CA ALA A 145 -13.71 3.73 0.74
C ALA A 145 -14.64 4.38 1.77
N CYS A 146 -14.08 5.09 2.76
CA CYS A 146 -14.84 5.88 3.71
C CYS A 146 -15.59 7.04 3.01
N ASN A 147 -14.91 7.79 2.14
CA ASN A 147 -15.50 8.87 1.34
C ASN A 147 -16.66 8.35 0.45
N LEU A 148 -16.47 7.19 -0.18
CA LEU A 148 -17.52 6.54 -0.97
C LEU A 148 -18.73 6.20 -0.10
N ALA A 149 -18.51 5.62 1.08
CA ALA A 149 -19.59 5.24 1.99
C ALA A 149 -20.39 6.46 2.49
N VAL A 150 -19.69 7.53 2.85
CA VAL A 150 -20.32 8.82 3.21
C VAL A 150 -21.14 9.37 2.04
N GLY A 151 -20.56 9.40 0.83
CA GLY A 151 -21.26 9.85 -0.38
C GLY A 151 -22.43 8.96 -0.78
N ALA A 152 -22.42 7.67 -0.43
CA ALA A 152 -23.50 6.73 -0.74
C ALA A 152 -24.69 6.85 0.24
N THR A 153 -24.39 7.07 1.51
CA THR A 153 -25.39 7.07 2.59
C THR A 153 -25.86 8.48 2.98
N GLY A 154 -25.07 9.51 2.66
CA GLY A 154 -25.28 10.88 3.14
C GLY A 154 -25.00 11.07 4.63
N ARG A 155 -24.37 10.08 5.30
CA ARG A 155 -24.07 10.06 6.73
C ARG A 155 -22.57 10.19 6.95
N GLN A 156 -22.11 10.71 8.10
CA GLN A 156 -20.72 11.09 8.34
C GLN A 156 -19.95 10.14 9.26
N GLY A 157 -20.63 9.18 9.87
CA GLY A 157 -20.02 8.29 10.87
C GLY A 157 -19.27 7.12 10.27
N ILE A 158 -18.08 6.85 10.75
CA ILE A 158 -17.25 5.69 10.40
C ILE A 158 -16.93 4.92 11.68
N LEU A 159 -17.25 3.64 11.70
CA LEU A 159 -16.88 2.71 12.78
C LEU A 159 -15.69 1.88 12.30
N LEU A 160 -14.52 2.12 12.86
CA LEU A 160 -13.23 1.59 12.39
C LEU A 160 -12.66 0.58 13.39
N SER A 161 -12.40 -0.64 12.94
CA SER A 161 -11.72 -1.65 13.74
C SER A 161 -10.26 -1.24 14.03
N SER A 162 -9.81 -1.38 15.28
CA SER A 162 -8.39 -1.30 15.64
C SER A 162 -7.55 -2.44 15.03
N GLY A 163 -8.17 -3.43 14.39
CA GLY A 163 -7.51 -4.45 13.57
C GLY A 163 -7.02 -3.95 12.20
N VAL A 164 -7.50 -2.79 11.74
CA VAL A 164 -6.94 -2.12 10.58
C VAL A 164 -5.54 -1.58 10.92
N HIS A 165 -4.62 -1.64 9.95
CA HIS A 165 -3.24 -1.20 10.15
C HIS A 165 -3.15 0.20 10.79
N PRO A 166 -2.35 0.39 11.85
CA PRO A 166 -2.32 1.65 12.61
C PRO A 166 -2.05 2.89 11.75
N HIS A 167 -1.08 2.83 10.83
CA HIS A 167 -0.80 3.96 9.92
C HIS A 167 -1.98 4.25 8.97
N TRP A 168 -2.75 3.24 8.53
CA TRP A 168 -3.93 3.48 7.70
C TRP A 168 -5.04 4.16 8.52
N ARG A 169 -5.21 3.78 9.79
CA ARG A 169 -6.14 4.44 10.71
C ARG A 169 -5.74 5.90 10.92
N ALA A 170 -4.44 6.16 11.13
CA ALA A 170 -3.92 7.52 11.28
C ALA A 170 -4.17 8.39 10.02
N VAL A 171 -3.95 7.83 8.82
CA VAL A 171 -4.26 8.53 7.56
C VAL A 171 -5.75 8.82 7.44
N ALA A 172 -6.61 7.82 7.69
CA ALA A 172 -8.07 7.99 7.65
C ALA A 172 -8.54 9.07 8.64
N THR A 173 -7.99 9.08 9.86
CA THR A 173 -8.29 10.08 10.89
C THR A 173 -7.83 11.48 10.47
N THR A 174 -6.64 11.59 9.90
CA THR A 174 -6.11 12.88 9.39
C THR A 174 -7.01 13.42 8.29
N MET A 175 -7.41 12.61 7.34
CA MET A 175 -8.28 13.01 6.24
C MET A 175 -9.69 13.34 6.74
N ALA A 176 -10.21 12.59 7.72
CA ALA A 176 -11.48 12.84 8.36
C ALA A 176 -11.57 14.24 9.01
N THR A 177 -10.46 14.75 9.53
CA THR A 177 -10.39 16.10 10.09
C THR A 177 -10.75 17.17 9.04
N GLY A 178 -10.28 16.99 7.79
CA GLY A 178 -10.57 17.92 6.69
C GLY A 178 -11.97 17.76 6.10
N THR A 179 -12.53 16.54 6.11
CA THR A 179 -13.82 16.20 5.51
C THR A 179 -14.99 16.27 6.50
N GLY A 180 -14.70 16.35 7.80
CA GLY A 180 -15.72 16.37 8.86
C GLY A 180 -16.33 15.01 9.18
N HIS A 181 -15.69 13.91 8.79
CA HIS A 181 -16.15 12.57 9.15
C HIS A 181 -15.90 12.27 10.62
N ALA A 182 -16.86 11.62 11.27
CA ALA A 182 -16.76 11.21 12.67
C ALA A 182 -16.26 9.76 12.75
N ILE A 183 -15.01 9.57 13.14
CA ILE A 183 -14.42 8.23 13.32
C ILE A 183 -14.56 7.79 14.77
N ALA A 184 -15.09 6.58 15.00
CA ALA A 184 -15.06 5.88 16.27
C ALA A 184 -14.33 4.55 16.09
N GLU A 185 -13.42 4.20 17.00
CA GLU A 185 -12.69 2.95 16.93
C GLU A 185 -13.33 1.84 17.78
N VAL A 186 -13.22 0.60 17.32
CA VAL A 186 -13.60 -0.61 18.05
C VAL A 186 -12.33 -1.33 18.45
N PRO A 187 -12.08 -1.55 19.76
CA PRO A 187 -10.88 -2.20 20.24
C PRO A 187 -10.80 -3.67 19.82
N LEU A 188 -9.62 -4.25 19.92
CA LEU A 188 -9.40 -5.68 19.77
C LEU A 188 -9.53 -6.42 21.11
N ARG A 189 -9.98 -7.67 20.99
CA ARG A 189 -9.89 -8.67 22.05
C ARG A 189 -9.30 -9.94 21.45
N ASP A 190 -8.20 -10.42 21.99
CA ASP A 190 -7.44 -11.55 21.43
C ASP A 190 -7.12 -11.39 19.92
N GLY A 191 -6.73 -10.18 19.51
CA GLY A 191 -6.36 -9.85 18.15
C GLY A 191 -7.52 -9.67 17.17
N ARG A 192 -8.79 -9.86 17.59
CA ARG A 192 -10.00 -9.68 16.80
C ARG A 192 -10.83 -8.49 17.27
N THR A 193 -11.58 -7.92 16.38
CA THR A 193 -12.48 -6.80 16.68
C THR A 193 -13.57 -7.20 17.68
N ALA A 194 -13.64 -6.50 18.80
CA ALA A 194 -14.61 -6.73 19.86
C ALA A 194 -15.95 -6.02 19.57
N TRP A 195 -16.73 -6.55 18.63
CA TRP A 195 -17.96 -5.93 18.15
C TRP A 195 -19.01 -5.69 19.25
N ASP A 196 -19.00 -6.44 20.34
CA ASP A 196 -19.79 -6.22 21.54
C ASP A 196 -19.44 -4.91 22.28
N HIS A 197 -18.25 -4.38 22.05
CA HIS A 197 -17.77 -3.08 22.54
C HIS A 197 -17.95 -1.93 21.54
N ALA A 198 -18.52 -2.20 20.36
CA ALA A 198 -18.75 -1.18 19.36
C ALA A 198 -19.63 -0.03 19.92
N ARG A 199 -19.23 1.19 19.59
CA ARG A 199 -19.97 2.42 19.94
C ARG A 199 -20.09 3.27 18.67
N PRO A 200 -21.01 2.92 17.76
CA PRO A 200 -21.15 3.59 16.48
C PRO A 200 -21.48 5.09 16.66
N PRO A 201 -20.95 5.95 15.80
CA PRO A 201 -21.45 7.33 15.67
C PRO A 201 -22.94 7.36 15.32
N ALA A 202 -23.63 8.45 15.65
CA ALA A 202 -25.10 8.57 15.49
C ALA A 202 -25.56 8.32 14.04
N GLU A 203 -24.81 8.77 13.05
CA GLU A 203 -25.11 8.63 11.62
C GLU A 203 -24.03 7.75 10.95
N LEU A 204 -24.10 6.44 11.17
CA LEU A 204 -23.11 5.50 10.67
C LEU A 204 -23.22 5.30 9.16
N ALA A 205 -22.15 5.64 8.43
CA ALA A 205 -21.98 5.44 6.99
C ALA A 205 -21.27 4.12 6.66
N ALA A 206 -20.22 3.77 7.44
CA ALA A 206 -19.42 2.59 7.19
C ALA A 206 -19.00 1.87 8.47
N VAL A 207 -18.94 0.55 8.39
CA VAL A 207 -18.20 -0.34 9.30
C VAL A 207 -16.97 -0.81 8.55
N VAL A 208 -15.78 -0.60 9.13
CA VAL A 208 -14.50 -0.93 8.52
C VAL A 208 -13.79 -2.01 9.33
N VAL A 209 -13.34 -3.07 8.67
CA VAL A 209 -12.61 -4.19 9.27
C VAL A 209 -11.46 -4.63 8.37
N ALA A 210 -10.39 -5.17 8.93
CA ALA A 210 -9.29 -5.76 8.15
C ALA A 210 -9.46 -7.29 8.01
N GLN A 211 -8.89 -7.87 6.97
CA GLN A 211 -8.89 -9.32 6.75
C GLN A 211 -7.61 -9.76 6.04
N PRO A 212 -6.64 -10.32 6.77
CA PRO A 212 -6.52 -10.40 8.23
C PRO A 212 -6.31 -9.04 8.92
N SER A 213 -6.35 -9.01 10.27
CA SER A 213 -5.96 -7.84 11.05
C SER A 213 -4.45 -7.58 10.91
N TRP A 214 -3.98 -6.41 11.34
CA TRP A 214 -2.55 -6.09 11.33
C TRP A 214 -1.69 -6.93 12.29
N LEU A 215 -2.34 -7.64 13.25
CA LEU A 215 -1.69 -8.65 14.09
C LEU A 215 -1.70 -10.05 13.45
N GLY A 216 -2.17 -10.17 12.21
CA GLY A 216 -2.25 -11.38 11.43
C GLY A 216 -3.50 -12.23 11.62
N THR A 217 -4.38 -11.88 12.57
CA THR A 217 -5.55 -12.68 12.95
C THR A 217 -6.68 -12.58 11.93
N ILE A 218 -7.36 -13.71 11.71
CA ILE A 218 -8.53 -13.79 10.80
C ILE A 218 -9.75 -13.26 11.53
N GLU A 219 -10.39 -12.24 10.97
CA GLU A 219 -11.55 -11.56 11.53
C GLU A 219 -12.88 -12.27 11.24
N ASP A 220 -13.89 -11.94 12.04
CA ASP A 220 -15.28 -12.39 11.82
C ASP A 220 -16.04 -11.36 10.97
N LEU A 221 -16.01 -11.55 9.64
CA LEU A 221 -16.73 -10.67 8.71
C LEU A 221 -18.25 -10.76 8.84
N ALA A 222 -18.80 -11.89 9.33
CA ALA A 222 -20.23 -12.02 9.55
C ALA A 222 -20.70 -11.12 10.71
N ALA A 223 -19.93 -11.06 11.78
CA ALA A 223 -20.19 -10.14 12.89
C ALA A 223 -20.10 -8.67 12.43
N ALA A 224 -19.07 -8.31 11.64
CA ALA A 224 -18.94 -6.98 11.05
C ALA A 224 -20.16 -6.62 10.16
N ARG A 225 -20.61 -7.57 9.31
CA ARG A 225 -21.78 -7.40 8.45
C ARG A 225 -23.04 -7.17 9.28
N ALA A 226 -23.25 -7.94 10.36
CA ALA A 226 -24.40 -7.77 11.22
C ALA A 226 -24.47 -6.37 11.86
N VAL A 227 -23.32 -5.81 12.28
CA VAL A 227 -23.25 -4.44 12.78
C VAL A 227 -23.61 -3.43 11.68
N ALA A 228 -23.07 -3.62 10.48
CA ALA A 228 -23.37 -2.73 9.35
C ALA A 228 -24.85 -2.80 8.96
N ASP A 229 -25.47 -3.97 8.93
CA ASP A 229 -26.90 -4.17 8.62
C ASP A 229 -27.80 -3.50 9.66
N ALA A 230 -27.48 -3.64 10.94
CA ALA A 230 -28.26 -3.03 12.03
C ALA A 230 -28.34 -1.49 11.92
N HIS A 231 -27.34 -0.87 11.27
CA HIS A 231 -27.26 0.57 11.06
C HIS A 231 -27.48 0.98 9.60
N GLN A 232 -27.80 0.04 8.70
CA GLN A 232 -27.91 0.30 7.25
C GLN A 232 -26.65 0.99 6.69
N ALA A 233 -25.48 0.64 7.22
CA ALA A 233 -24.18 1.15 6.82
C ALA A 233 -23.52 0.22 5.77
N LEU A 234 -22.55 0.73 5.03
CA LEU A 234 -21.75 -0.09 4.16
C LEU A 234 -20.69 -0.86 4.96
N LEU A 235 -20.42 -2.11 4.56
CA LEU A 235 -19.28 -2.88 5.05
C LEU A 235 -18.09 -2.66 4.15
N VAL A 236 -17.02 -2.09 4.69
CA VAL A 236 -15.72 -1.90 4.06
C VAL A 236 -14.73 -2.90 4.64
N VAL A 237 -14.07 -3.68 3.78
CA VAL A 237 -13.05 -4.64 4.22
C VAL A 237 -11.69 -4.23 3.67
N CYS A 238 -10.71 -4.05 4.56
CA CYS A 238 -9.30 -3.89 4.17
C CYS A 238 -8.69 -5.29 4.02
N ALA A 239 -8.50 -5.75 2.78
CA ALA A 239 -8.11 -7.13 2.50
C ALA A 239 -6.68 -7.25 2.00
N ASP A 240 -5.98 -8.27 2.52
CA ASP A 240 -4.69 -8.73 2.01
C ASP A 240 -4.88 -9.55 0.73
N PRO A 241 -4.32 -9.15 -0.41
CA PRO A 241 -4.52 -9.85 -1.68
C PRO A 241 -3.95 -11.28 -1.70
N ILE A 242 -2.87 -11.56 -0.98
CA ILE A 242 -2.28 -12.91 -0.90
C ILE A 242 -3.17 -13.84 -0.07
N ALA A 243 -3.74 -13.32 1.01
CA ALA A 243 -4.68 -14.08 1.84
C ALA A 243 -5.91 -14.60 1.06
N MET A 244 -6.29 -13.89 -0.01
CA MET A 244 -7.40 -14.30 -0.88
C MET A 244 -7.11 -15.57 -1.70
N GLY A 245 -5.87 -16.05 -1.71
CA GLY A 245 -5.54 -17.37 -2.26
C GLY A 245 -6.13 -18.53 -1.46
N VAL A 246 -6.45 -18.33 -0.17
CA VAL A 246 -6.98 -19.37 0.74
C VAL A 246 -8.22 -18.92 1.51
N LEU A 247 -8.47 -17.64 1.67
CA LEU A 247 -9.66 -17.14 2.32
C LEU A 247 -10.79 -16.89 1.32
N ARG A 248 -12.02 -17.06 1.78
CA ARG A 248 -13.20 -16.70 1.00
C ARG A 248 -13.17 -15.19 0.72
N PRO A 249 -13.34 -14.74 -0.54
CA PRO A 249 -13.33 -13.32 -0.88
C PRO A 249 -14.35 -12.50 -0.06
N PRO A 250 -13.98 -11.27 0.38
CA PRO A 250 -14.86 -10.45 1.22
C PRO A 250 -16.19 -10.08 0.55
N GLY A 251 -16.21 -9.85 -0.76
CA GLY A 251 -17.46 -9.60 -1.51
C GLY A 251 -18.44 -10.76 -1.43
N ALA A 252 -17.95 -12.01 -1.43
CA ALA A 252 -18.78 -13.19 -1.23
C ALA A 252 -19.25 -13.39 0.24
N GLN A 253 -18.76 -12.53 1.15
CA GLN A 253 -19.13 -12.48 2.56
C GLN A 253 -19.90 -11.20 2.91
N GLY A 254 -20.37 -10.47 1.89
CA GLY A 254 -21.23 -9.31 2.05
C GLY A 254 -20.50 -7.97 2.17
N ALA A 255 -19.21 -7.89 1.83
CA ALA A 255 -18.55 -6.58 1.72
C ALA A 255 -19.13 -5.77 0.57
N ASP A 256 -19.42 -4.49 0.81
CA ASP A 256 -19.87 -3.53 -0.20
C ASP A 256 -18.69 -2.88 -0.93
N VAL A 257 -17.59 -2.69 -0.20
CA VAL A 257 -16.34 -2.12 -0.71
C VAL A 257 -15.17 -2.91 -0.12
N VAL A 258 -14.16 -3.17 -0.95
CA VAL A 258 -12.90 -3.76 -0.51
C VAL A 258 -11.76 -2.83 -0.92
N ALA A 259 -10.95 -2.44 0.06
CA ALA A 259 -9.70 -1.72 -0.10
C ALA A 259 -8.52 -2.66 0.21
N GLY A 260 -7.33 -2.38 -0.29
CA GLY A 260 -6.17 -3.21 0.02
C GLY A 260 -4.85 -2.59 -0.43
N GLU A 261 -3.75 -3.20 0.01
CA GLU A 261 -2.40 -2.88 -0.43
C GLU A 261 -1.90 -3.94 -1.39
N GLY A 262 -1.52 -3.54 -2.59
CA GLY A 262 -1.06 -4.41 -3.66
C GLY A 262 0.44 -4.61 -3.76
N GLN A 263 1.25 -4.11 -2.81
CA GLN A 263 2.71 -4.26 -2.82
C GLN A 263 3.14 -5.71 -3.04
N ALA A 264 2.49 -6.66 -2.39
CA ALA A 264 2.77 -8.09 -2.50
C ALA A 264 2.55 -8.68 -3.92
N LEU A 265 1.90 -7.95 -4.81
CA LEU A 265 1.59 -8.36 -6.18
C LEU A 265 2.67 -7.87 -7.17
N GLY A 266 3.92 -8.28 -6.97
CA GLY A 266 5.01 -8.05 -7.92
C GLY A 266 5.89 -6.83 -7.63
N THR A 267 5.68 -6.12 -6.53
CA THR A 267 6.52 -4.99 -6.11
C THR A 267 7.47 -5.41 -4.98
N ARG A 268 8.78 -5.23 -5.19
CA ARG A 268 9.77 -5.49 -4.13
C ARG A 268 9.72 -4.42 -3.06
N LEU A 269 10.17 -4.76 -1.86
CA LEU A 269 10.40 -3.77 -0.81
C LEU A 269 11.48 -2.77 -1.27
N SER A 270 11.17 -1.48 -1.21
CA SER A 270 12.03 -0.39 -1.66
C SER A 270 11.76 0.87 -0.86
N PHE A 271 12.29 0.97 0.36
CA PHE A 271 12.28 2.18 1.20
C PHE A 271 10.90 2.89 1.32
N GLY A 272 9.82 2.14 1.34
CA GLY A 272 8.47 2.67 1.52
C GLY A 272 7.68 2.95 0.24
N GLY A 273 8.09 2.40 -0.89
CA GLY A 273 7.29 2.52 -2.12
C GLY A 273 8.08 2.29 -3.41
N PRO A 274 7.43 2.42 -4.57
CA PRO A 274 6.02 2.73 -4.75
C PRO A 274 5.10 1.59 -4.29
N TYR A 275 3.90 1.94 -3.80
CA TYR A 275 2.87 0.99 -3.40
C TYR A 275 1.69 1.01 -4.39
N LEU A 276 0.63 0.23 -4.11
CA LEU A 276 -0.49 0.05 -5.04
C LEU A 276 -1.81 -0.06 -4.27
N GLY A 277 -2.62 0.97 -4.33
CA GLY A 277 -3.96 0.93 -3.75
C GLY A 277 -4.91 0.06 -4.57
N LEU A 278 -5.37 -1.03 -3.97
CA LEU A 278 -6.40 -1.91 -4.51
C LEU A 278 -7.77 -1.41 -4.06
N PHE A 279 -8.74 -1.38 -4.99
CA PHE A 279 -10.09 -0.94 -4.68
C PHE A 279 -11.13 -1.65 -5.55
N ALA A 280 -12.12 -2.26 -4.90
CA ALA A 280 -13.26 -2.85 -5.58
C ALA A 280 -14.57 -2.52 -4.84
N CYS A 281 -15.68 -2.47 -5.55
CA CYS A 281 -16.98 -2.15 -4.97
C CYS A 281 -18.14 -2.91 -5.62
N ALA A 282 -19.28 -2.93 -4.91
CA ALA A 282 -20.56 -3.38 -5.43
C ALA A 282 -21.01 -2.51 -6.63
N ARG A 283 -21.83 -3.08 -7.51
CA ARG A 283 -22.28 -2.43 -8.77
C ARG A 283 -23.00 -1.09 -8.51
N GLU A 284 -23.73 -0.98 -7.43
CA GLU A 284 -24.50 0.19 -7.04
C GLU A 284 -23.60 1.39 -6.73
N GLN A 285 -22.32 1.12 -6.39
CA GLN A 285 -21.36 2.14 -6.02
C GLN A 285 -20.47 2.62 -7.19
N VAL A 286 -20.60 2.04 -8.38
CA VAL A 286 -19.72 2.33 -9.53
C VAL A 286 -19.65 3.82 -9.90
N ARG A 287 -20.74 4.56 -9.70
CA ARG A 287 -20.81 6.02 -9.99
C ARG A 287 -20.11 6.87 -8.91
N ARG A 288 -19.71 6.26 -7.80
CA ARG A 288 -18.95 6.88 -6.70
C ARG A 288 -17.54 6.34 -6.56
N LEU A 289 -17.18 5.38 -7.43
CA LEU A 289 -15.87 4.75 -7.44
C LEU A 289 -14.77 5.83 -7.55
N PRO A 290 -13.77 5.88 -6.67
CA PRO A 290 -12.67 6.82 -6.77
C PRO A 290 -11.73 6.50 -7.93
N GLY A 291 -11.02 7.50 -8.44
CA GLY A 291 -10.01 7.33 -9.48
C GLY A 291 -10.58 6.91 -10.83
N ARG A 292 -9.72 6.46 -11.70
CA ARG A 292 -10.05 6.11 -13.08
C ARG A 292 -10.69 4.74 -13.21
N LEU A 293 -11.49 4.59 -14.24
CA LEU A 293 -12.09 3.32 -14.66
C LEU A 293 -11.87 3.15 -16.16
N VAL A 294 -11.33 2.02 -16.57
CA VAL A 294 -11.19 1.63 -17.97
C VAL A 294 -12.33 0.69 -18.35
N GLY A 295 -12.96 0.98 -19.47
CA GLY A 295 -14.04 0.18 -20.06
C GLY A 295 -13.67 -0.35 -21.44
N GLU A 296 -14.25 -1.51 -21.80
CA GLU A 296 -14.20 -2.03 -23.15
C GLU A 296 -15.23 -1.31 -24.02
N THR A 297 -14.85 -1.02 -25.26
CA THR A 297 -15.69 -0.38 -26.29
C THR A 297 -15.38 -0.97 -27.66
N ARG A 298 -16.04 -0.44 -28.69
CA ARG A 298 -15.72 -0.72 -30.07
C ARG A 298 -15.49 0.59 -30.82
N ASP A 299 -14.56 0.58 -31.77
CA ASP A 299 -14.32 1.70 -32.66
C ASP A 299 -15.37 1.77 -33.79
N VAL A 300 -15.19 2.70 -34.71
CA VAL A 300 -16.10 2.90 -35.84
C VAL A 300 -16.18 1.72 -36.80
N ASP A 301 -15.13 0.91 -36.86
CA ASP A 301 -15.04 -0.30 -37.67
C ASP A 301 -15.50 -1.57 -36.91
N GLY A 302 -15.95 -1.42 -35.68
CA GLY A 302 -16.40 -2.52 -34.84
C GLY A 302 -15.27 -3.28 -34.15
N THR A 303 -14.01 -2.84 -34.25
CA THR A 303 -12.86 -3.42 -33.58
C THR A 303 -12.92 -3.15 -32.08
N ARG A 304 -12.60 -4.16 -31.28
CA ARG A 304 -12.54 -4.01 -29.80
C ARG A 304 -11.45 -3.03 -29.41
N GLY A 305 -11.80 -2.08 -28.54
CA GLY A 305 -10.88 -1.11 -27.97
C GLY A 305 -11.19 -0.82 -26.51
N TYR A 306 -10.35 0.00 -25.89
CA TYR A 306 -10.45 0.36 -24.48
C TYR A 306 -10.38 1.87 -24.32
N VAL A 307 -11.15 2.40 -23.36
CA VAL A 307 -11.19 3.84 -23.07
C VAL A 307 -11.35 4.07 -21.56
N THR A 308 -10.91 5.22 -21.07
CA THR A 308 -11.32 5.69 -19.75
C THR A 308 -12.79 6.08 -19.79
N THR A 309 -13.57 5.59 -18.81
CA THR A 309 -15.04 5.77 -18.82
C THR A 309 -15.54 6.42 -17.51
N LEU A 310 -16.78 6.89 -17.52
CA LEU A 310 -17.43 7.58 -16.39
C LEU A 310 -16.62 8.78 -15.85
N ARG A 311 -15.87 9.46 -16.70
CA ARG A 311 -15.00 10.59 -16.32
C ARG A 311 -15.74 11.77 -15.72
N ALA A 312 -17.03 11.94 -16.03
CA ALA A 312 -17.83 13.04 -15.49
C ALA A 312 -17.93 13.07 -13.95
N ARG A 313 -17.50 12.01 -13.24
CA ARG A 313 -17.43 11.93 -11.77
C ARG A 313 -16.08 12.38 -11.21
N GLU A 314 -15.04 12.47 -12.05
CA GLU A 314 -13.68 12.81 -11.64
C GLU A 314 -13.54 14.31 -11.33
N GLN A 315 -12.52 14.66 -10.52
CA GLN A 315 -12.32 16.02 -10.02
C GLN A 315 -12.04 17.07 -11.12
N ASP A 316 -11.41 16.66 -12.23
CA ASP A 316 -11.10 17.55 -13.35
C ASP A 316 -12.35 18.10 -14.02
N ILE A 317 -13.47 17.37 -13.94
CA ILE A 317 -14.77 17.74 -14.50
C ILE A 317 -15.71 18.25 -13.39
N ARG A 318 -15.83 17.49 -12.28
CA ARG A 318 -16.81 17.77 -11.23
C ARG A 318 -16.33 18.79 -10.19
N ARG A 319 -15.01 19.08 -10.17
CA ARG A 319 -14.36 20.06 -9.28
C ARG A 319 -14.73 19.81 -7.80
N GLU A 320 -15.19 20.83 -7.08
CA GLU A 320 -15.60 20.79 -5.67
C GLU A 320 -16.74 19.80 -5.37
N ARG A 321 -17.46 19.35 -6.40
CA ARG A 321 -18.55 18.38 -6.24
C ARG A 321 -18.11 16.93 -6.46
N ALA A 322 -16.84 16.70 -6.74
CA ALA A 322 -16.30 15.34 -6.88
C ALA A 322 -16.33 14.62 -5.52
N THR A 323 -16.66 13.34 -5.53
CA THR A 323 -16.63 12.50 -4.33
C THR A 323 -15.21 12.10 -3.91
N SER A 324 -14.25 12.27 -4.82
CA SER A 324 -12.84 11.94 -4.62
C SER A 324 -11.96 13.01 -5.27
N ASN A 325 -10.85 13.34 -4.63
CA ASN A 325 -9.81 14.24 -5.15
C ASN A 325 -8.64 13.49 -5.78
N VAL A 326 -8.76 12.19 -6.01
CA VAL A 326 -7.74 11.38 -6.69
C VAL A 326 -7.57 11.88 -8.11
N CYS A 327 -6.34 12.33 -8.44
CA CYS A 327 -6.01 12.89 -9.76
C CYS A 327 -5.47 11.81 -10.71
N THR A 328 -4.59 10.95 -10.20
CA THR A 328 -3.92 9.90 -10.96
C THR A 328 -3.94 8.59 -10.18
N ASN A 329 -3.23 7.58 -10.69
CA ASN A 329 -3.14 6.26 -10.07
C ASN A 329 -1.73 5.69 -10.27
N GLN A 330 -1.48 4.51 -9.74
CA GLN A 330 -0.20 3.78 -9.86
C GLN A 330 -0.24 2.86 -11.09
N THR A 331 -0.35 3.43 -12.29
CA THR A 331 -0.55 2.65 -13.54
C THR A 331 0.53 1.59 -13.73
N LEU A 332 1.81 1.93 -13.58
CA LEU A 332 2.90 0.97 -13.75
C LEU A 332 2.84 -0.16 -12.70
N MET A 333 2.47 0.16 -11.46
CA MET A 333 2.31 -0.86 -10.40
C MET A 333 1.08 -1.73 -10.67
N ALA A 334 -0.01 -1.17 -11.20
CA ALA A 334 -1.18 -1.94 -11.61
C ALA A 334 -0.84 -2.93 -12.74
N VAL A 335 -0.07 -2.49 -13.74
CA VAL A 335 0.45 -3.36 -14.81
C VAL A 335 1.37 -4.44 -14.23
N THR A 336 2.25 -4.08 -13.31
CA THR A 336 3.14 -5.04 -12.61
C THR A 336 2.33 -6.10 -11.86
N ALA A 337 1.30 -5.69 -11.14
CA ALA A 337 0.39 -6.60 -10.43
C ALA A 337 -0.39 -7.51 -11.38
N ALA A 338 -0.85 -6.99 -12.52
CA ALA A 338 -1.50 -7.81 -13.55
C ALA A 338 -0.57 -8.87 -14.13
N ILE A 339 0.69 -8.52 -14.38
CA ILE A 339 1.71 -9.48 -14.86
C ILE A 339 1.99 -10.54 -13.77
N GLN A 340 2.17 -10.14 -12.51
CA GLN A 340 2.37 -11.06 -11.39
C GLN A 340 1.21 -12.04 -11.23
N LEU A 341 -0.02 -11.53 -11.21
CA LEU A 341 -1.23 -12.34 -11.09
C LEU A 341 -1.42 -13.28 -12.29
N SER A 342 -1.11 -12.81 -13.50
CA SER A 342 -1.13 -13.64 -14.72
C SER A 342 -0.10 -14.76 -14.66
N TRP A 343 1.10 -14.49 -14.13
CA TRP A 343 2.16 -15.48 -13.97
C TRP A 343 1.81 -16.52 -12.91
N LEU A 344 1.27 -16.09 -11.76
CA LEU A 344 0.83 -16.99 -10.69
C LEU A 344 -0.38 -17.85 -11.12
N GLY A 345 -1.37 -17.19 -11.71
CA GLY A 345 -2.69 -17.80 -11.88
C GLY A 345 -3.36 -18.15 -10.55
N PRO A 346 -4.56 -18.71 -10.57
CA PRO A 346 -5.27 -19.11 -9.33
C PRO A 346 -4.50 -20.15 -8.51
N THR A 347 -3.87 -21.12 -9.17
CA THR A 347 -3.11 -22.20 -8.53
C THR A 347 -1.84 -21.66 -7.85
N GLY A 348 -1.09 -20.78 -8.54
CA GLY A 348 0.10 -20.17 -7.97
C GLY A 348 -0.20 -19.25 -6.79
N LEU A 349 -1.29 -18.47 -6.84
CA LEU A 349 -1.71 -17.65 -5.72
C LEU A 349 -2.10 -18.51 -4.51
N TRP A 350 -2.83 -19.60 -4.72
CA TRP A 350 -3.16 -20.56 -3.69
C TRP A 350 -1.90 -21.20 -3.07
N ASP A 351 -0.92 -21.60 -3.90
CA ASP A 351 0.34 -22.19 -3.45
C ASP A 351 1.16 -21.21 -2.60
N VAL A 352 1.28 -19.96 -3.05
CA VAL A 352 1.95 -18.88 -2.28
C VAL A 352 1.27 -18.68 -0.92
N ALA A 353 -0.04 -18.49 -0.89
CA ALA A 353 -0.79 -18.29 0.35
C ALA A 353 -0.67 -19.47 1.31
N THR A 354 -0.73 -20.70 0.78
CA THR A 354 -0.59 -21.94 1.56
C THR A 354 0.80 -22.08 2.16
N ARG A 355 1.87 -21.81 1.37
CA ARG A 355 3.26 -21.86 1.86
C ARG A 355 3.50 -20.81 2.93
N CYS A 356 2.97 -19.59 2.76
CA CYS A 356 3.05 -18.55 3.78
C CYS A 356 2.39 -19.01 5.08
N ALA A 357 1.18 -19.54 5.02
CA ALA A 357 0.46 -20.03 6.20
C ALA A 357 1.22 -21.18 6.88
N GLN A 358 1.67 -22.19 6.12
CA GLN A 358 2.43 -23.32 6.66
C GLN A 358 3.73 -22.85 7.34
N GLY A 359 4.48 -21.97 6.70
CA GLY A 359 5.72 -21.41 7.26
C GLY A 359 5.47 -20.59 8.51
N ALA A 360 4.40 -19.77 8.55
CA ALA A 360 4.05 -18.94 9.69
C ALA A 360 3.61 -19.77 10.89
N HIS A 361 2.77 -20.79 10.70
CA HIS A 361 2.38 -21.72 11.76
C HIS A 361 3.57 -22.50 12.30
N TYR A 362 4.45 -22.97 11.41
CA TYR A 362 5.67 -23.63 11.84
C TYR A 362 6.59 -22.69 12.66
N ALA A 363 6.79 -21.46 12.21
CA ALA A 363 7.60 -20.47 12.95
C ALA A 363 6.97 -20.13 14.29
N HIS A 364 5.65 -19.90 14.34
CA HIS A 364 4.92 -19.64 15.58
C HIS A 364 5.11 -20.76 16.60
N ASP A 365 4.91 -22.02 16.18
CA ASP A 365 5.05 -23.18 17.06
C ASP A 365 6.49 -23.34 17.62
N GLN A 366 7.51 -22.96 16.84
CA GLN A 366 8.88 -22.94 17.33
C GLN A 366 9.12 -21.82 18.34
N LEU A 367 8.58 -20.61 18.08
CA LEU A 367 8.81 -19.44 18.91
C LEU A 367 8.12 -19.53 20.28
N VAL A 368 6.88 -19.97 20.33
CA VAL A 368 6.11 -20.04 21.61
C VAL A 368 6.60 -21.12 22.56
N GLN A 369 7.48 -22.01 22.12
CA GLN A 369 8.16 -22.98 22.99
C GLN A 369 9.41 -22.42 23.65
N LEU A 370 9.86 -21.22 23.24
CA LEU A 370 11.05 -20.60 23.79
C LEU A 370 10.78 -19.97 25.17
N PRO A 371 11.69 -20.07 26.12
CA PRO A 371 11.53 -19.41 27.42
C PRO A 371 11.39 -17.89 27.25
N GLY A 372 10.36 -17.31 27.86
CA GLY A 372 10.11 -15.87 27.82
C GLY A 372 9.44 -15.38 26.51
N VAL A 373 8.90 -16.30 25.72
CA VAL A 373 8.11 -16.00 24.52
C VAL A 373 6.73 -16.64 24.63
N GLU A 374 5.69 -15.87 24.42
CA GLU A 374 4.29 -16.31 24.48
C GLU A 374 3.53 -15.85 23.24
N ALA A 375 2.48 -16.58 22.86
CA ALA A 375 1.55 -16.11 21.84
C ALA A 375 0.86 -14.81 22.33
N ALA A 376 0.90 -13.74 21.54
CA ALA A 376 0.22 -12.51 21.91
C ALA A 376 -1.30 -12.60 21.68
N THR A 377 -1.74 -13.50 20.79
CA THR A 377 -3.16 -13.81 20.47
C THR A 377 -3.33 -15.31 20.32
N THR A 378 -4.55 -15.81 20.58
CA THR A 378 -4.91 -17.23 20.36
C THR A 378 -5.81 -17.41 19.13
N ALA A 379 -6.25 -16.32 18.52
CA ALA A 379 -7.07 -16.35 17.32
C ALA A 379 -6.34 -16.95 16.11
N PRO A 380 -7.01 -17.61 15.17
CA PRO A 380 -6.41 -18.11 13.94
C PRO A 380 -5.75 -16.99 13.14
N PHE A 381 -4.59 -17.30 12.54
CA PHE A 381 -3.83 -16.36 11.72
C PHE A 381 -3.38 -17.00 10.40
N LEU A 382 -2.83 -16.21 9.48
CA LEU A 382 -2.35 -16.70 8.19
C LEU A 382 -0.82 -16.69 8.10
N ARG A 383 -0.26 -15.62 7.52
CA ARG A 383 1.19 -15.50 7.27
C ARG A 383 1.91 -14.65 8.31
N GLU A 384 1.15 -13.95 9.12
CA GLU A 384 1.62 -13.00 10.12
C GLU A 384 0.99 -13.35 11.47
N PHE A 385 1.77 -13.19 12.53
CA PHE A 385 1.34 -13.48 13.88
C PHE A 385 2.13 -12.62 14.88
N ALA A 386 1.59 -12.47 16.07
CA ALA A 386 2.20 -11.67 17.13
C ALA A 386 2.65 -12.56 18.29
N VAL A 387 3.87 -12.32 18.79
CA VAL A 387 4.41 -12.94 20.01
C VAL A 387 4.78 -11.87 21.03
N ALA A 388 4.54 -12.15 22.31
CA ALA A 388 4.99 -11.33 23.42
C ALA A 388 6.33 -11.86 23.95
N THR A 389 7.24 -10.95 24.31
CA THR A 389 8.57 -11.29 24.81
C THR A 389 8.82 -10.66 26.19
N THR A 390 9.62 -11.33 27.03
CA THR A 390 9.99 -10.77 28.35
C THR A 390 10.83 -9.49 28.23
N PRO A 391 11.89 -9.42 27.38
CA PRO A 391 12.52 -8.15 27.05
C PRO A 391 11.63 -7.30 26.13
N ALA A 392 11.84 -5.99 26.10
CA ALA A 392 11.17 -5.12 25.15
C ALA A 392 11.47 -5.55 23.71
N ALA A 393 10.44 -5.49 22.84
CA ALA A 393 10.52 -5.92 21.43
C ALA A 393 11.67 -5.26 20.67
N GLY A 394 11.91 -3.96 20.90
CA GLY A 394 13.03 -3.24 20.27
C GLY A 394 14.40 -3.82 20.62
N VAL A 395 14.58 -4.32 21.87
CA VAL A 395 15.83 -4.99 22.29
C VAL A 395 16.00 -6.33 21.58
N VAL A 396 14.92 -7.12 21.51
CA VAL A 396 14.92 -8.42 20.82
C VAL A 396 15.24 -8.23 19.33
N LEU A 397 14.61 -7.26 18.68
CA LEU A 397 14.81 -6.98 17.25
C LEU A 397 16.23 -6.47 16.94
N ALA A 398 16.81 -5.64 17.82
CA ALA A 398 18.20 -5.19 17.65
C ALA A 398 19.17 -6.38 17.69
N ARG A 399 19.03 -7.28 18.69
CA ARG A 399 19.85 -8.49 18.80
C ARG A 399 19.68 -9.44 17.62
N LEU A 400 18.46 -9.58 17.09
CA LEU A 400 18.19 -10.36 15.89
C LEU A 400 18.87 -9.76 14.66
N ALA A 401 18.89 -8.43 14.55
CA ALA A 401 19.61 -7.77 13.46
C ALA A 401 21.11 -8.06 13.48
N ASP A 402 21.74 -8.14 14.67
CA ASP A 402 23.14 -8.53 14.81
C ASP A 402 23.39 -10.00 14.39
N GLU A 403 22.41 -10.88 14.59
CA GLU A 403 22.45 -12.29 14.15
C GLU A 403 22.05 -12.47 12.65
N GLY A 404 21.79 -11.39 11.90
CA GLY A 404 21.49 -11.45 10.45
C GLY A 404 20.00 -11.56 10.12
N PHE A 405 19.10 -11.24 11.05
CA PHE A 405 17.65 -11.31 10.83
C PHE A 405 16.97 -9.94 10.97
N LEU A 406 16.16 -9.56 9.98
CA LEU A 406 15.13 -8.56 10.16
C LEU A 406 13.90 -9.28 10.78
N GLY A 407 13.91 -9.38 12.11
CA GLY A 407 13.17 -10.42 12.85
C GLY A 407 11.69 -10.13 13.08
N GLY A 408 11.14 -9.04 12.55
CA GLY A 408 9.76 -8.63 12.77
C GLY A 408 9.66 -7.12 12.94
N VAL A 409 8.50 -6.67 13.44
CA VAL A 409 8.21 -5.26 13.75
C VAL A 409 7.73 -5.16 15.19
N ALA A 410 8.28 -4.23 15.98
CA ALA A 410 7.76 -3.95 17.31
C ALA A 410 6.37 -3.30 17.19
N ALA A 411 5.38 -3.82 17.90
CA ALA A 411 4.03 -3.26 17.83
C ALA A 411 4.00 -1.79 18.26
N SER A 412 4.78 -1.41 19.28
CA SER A 412 4.92 -0.02 19.74
C SER A 412 5.54 0.93 18.71
N ALA A 413 6.22 0.42 17.68
CA ALA A 413 6.72 1.26 16.58
C ALA A 413 5.61 1.71 15.62
N LEU A 414 4.46 1.04 15.64
CA LEU A 414 3.31 1.31 14.78
C LEU A 414 2.16 1.98 15.52
N THR A 415 2.05 1.77 16.83
CA THR A 415 0.90 2.18 17.64
C THR A 415 1.22 3.41 18.49
N ASP A 416 0.23 4.28 18.66
CA ASP A 416 0.28 5.33 19.69
C ASP A 416 -0.38 4.77 20.96
N PRO A 417 0.38 4.55 22.05
CA PRO A 417 -0.19 3.98 23.29
C PRO A 417 -1.35 4.77 23.89
N ALA A 418 -1.43 6.07 23.59
CA ALA A 418 -2.49 6.93 24.12
C ALA A 418 -3.82 6.78 23.37
N HIS A 419 -3.80 6.28 22.13
CA HIS A 419 -4.96 6.30 21.23
C HIS A 419 -5.24 4.96 20.55
N ASP A 420 -4.41 3.92 20.77
CA ASP A 420 -4.53 2.65 20.05
C ASP A 420 -5.33 1.61 20.84
N GLY A 421 -6.46 1.17 20.28
CA GLY A 421 -7.31 0.11 20.84
C GLY A 421 -6.83 -1.33 20.59
N SER A 422 -5.66 -1.53 19.93
CA SER A 422 -5.17 -2.86 19.55
C SER A 422 -4.86 -3.76 20.74
N PHE A 423 -4.39 -3.17 21.85
CA PHE A 423 -4.06 -3.87 23.10
C PHE A 423 -5.05 -3.58 24.25
N GLY A 424 -6.17 -2.91 23.97
CA GLY A 424 -7.20 -2.59 24.96
C GLY A 424 -6.66 -1.76 26.12
N ALA A 425 -6.92 -2.20 27.36
CA ALA A 425 -6.49 -1.50 28.56
C ALA A 425 -4.98 -1.63 28.89
N ASP A 426 -4.25 -2.53 28.20
CA ASP A 426 -2.83 -2.78 28.41
C ASP A 426 -1.99 -2.27 27.25
N ALA A 427 -2.00 -0.96 27.05
CA ALA A 427 -1.22 -0.30 26.00
C ALA A 427 0.31 -0.53 26.16
N ALA A 428 0.80 -0.69 27.40
CA ALA A 428 2.21 -1.00 27.67
C ALA A 428 2.64 -2.36 27.11
N ARG A 429 1.70 -3.27 26.89
CA ARG A 429 1.98 -4.57 26.27
C ARG A 429 2.57 -4.42 24.86
N ALA A 430 2.26 -3.35 24.12
CA ALA A 430 2.79 -3.09 22.79
C ALA A 430 4.32 -3.06 22.75
N ASP A 431 4.98 -2.59 23.82
CA ASP A 431 6.44 -2.55 23.93
C ASP A 431 7.10 -3.93 23.97
N HIS A 432 6.34 -4.96 24.30
CA HIS A 432 6.79 -6.33 24.42
C HIS A 432 6.30 -7.25 23.29
N VAL A 433 5.55 -6.72 22.31
CA VAL A 433 5.00 -7.51 21.22
C VAL A 433 5.79 -7.31 19.94
N VAL A 434 6.21 -8.44 19.36
CA VAL A 434 6.82 -8.53 18.03
C VAL A 434 5.82 -9.13 17.05
N VAL A 435 5.55 -8.42 15.98
CA VAL A 435 4.77 -8.92 14.84
C VAL A 435 5.73 -9.57 13.85
N VAL A 436 5.55 -10.85 13.58
CA VAL A 436 6.41 -11.68 12.73
C VAL A 436 5.63 -12.11 11.49
N ALA A 437 6.23 -11.98 10.32
CA ALA A 437 5.67 -12.41 9.05
C ALA A 437 6.54 -13.46 8.37
N VAL A 438 5.89 -14.46 7.77
CA VAL A 438 6.55 -15.51 7.00
C VAL A 438 5.97 -15.55 5.60
N THR A 439 6.81 -15.33 4.60
CA THR A 439 6.43 -15.45 3.20
C THR A 439 6.90 -16.79 2.63
N GLU A 440 6.44 -17.12 1.41
CA GLU A 440 6.85 -18.32 0.68
C GLU A 440 8.36 -18.39 0.38
N ARG A 441 9.08 -17.29 0.58
CA ARG A 441 10.54 -17.24 0.43
C ARG A 441 11.31 -17.88 1.58
N ARG A 442 10.65 -18.05 2.74
CA ARG A 442 11.33 -18.61 3.93
C ARG A 442 11.39 -20.12 3.85
N THR A 443 12.60 -20.62 3.86
CA THR A 443 12.87 -22.07 3.95
C THR A 443 12.73 -22.53 5.40
N ARG A 444 12.49 -23.83 5.58
CA ARG A 444 12.48 -24.45 6.91
C ARG A 444 13.78 -24.19 7.69
N ALA A 445 14.93 -24.30 7.02
CA ALA A 445 16.24 -24.07 7.62
C ALA A 445 16.40 -22.61 8.11
N GLU A 446 15.90 -21.63 7.34
CA GLU A 446 15.90 -20.23 7.76
C GLU A 446 14.98 -20.02 8.97
N ILE A 447 13.81 -20.67 9.02
CA ILE A 447 12.88 -20.57 10.16
C ILE A 447 13.51 -21.20 11.42
N ASP A 448 14.16 -22.38 11.29
CA ASP A 448 14.86 -23.04 12.40
C ASP A 448 16.01 -22.15 12.93
N ALA A 449 16.81 -21.56 12.05
CA ALA A 449 17.89 -20.64 12.42
C ALA A 449 17.34 -19.35 13.08
N PHE A 450 16.24 -18.81 12.57
CA PHE A 450 15.55 -17.67 13.15
C PHE A 450 15.04 -17.98 14.57
N ALA A 451 14.40 -19.12 14.78
CA ALA A 451 13.92 -19.53 16.10
C ALA A 451 15.08 -19.67 17.10
N ALA A 452 16.19 -20.25 16.66
CA ALA A 452 17.39 -20.36 17.51
C ALA A 452 17.98 -18.97 17.89
N ALA A 453 18.05 -18.05 16.92
CA ALA A 453 18.49 -16.66 17.18
C ALA A 453 17.50 -15.91 18.08
N PHE A 454 16.19 -16.08 17.85
CA PHE A 454 15.13 -15.47 18.67
C PHE A 454 15.22 -15.93 20.12
N GLY A 455 15.47 -17.22 20.37
CA GLY A 455 15.64 -17.77 21.71
C GLY A 455 16.85 -17.20 22.47
N LYS A 456 17.92 -16.79 21.78
CA LYS A 456 19.03 -16.06 22.38
C LYS A 456 18.64 -14.58 22.64
N ALA A 457 17.97 -13.97 21.68
CA ALA A 457 17.60 -12.54 21.72
C ALA A 457 16.55 -12.24 22.81
N ALA A 458 15.65 -13.19 23.10
CA ALA A 458 14.57 -13.07 24.07
C ALA A 458 14.99 -13.34 25.53
N ARG A 459 16.25 -13.70 25.78
CA ARG A 459 16.86 -13.84 27.13
C ARG A 459 17.42 -12.49 27.56
#